data_50642a78c8715c6fc9ddf400530cc5d6
#
_entry.id   50642a78c8715c6fc9ddf400530cc5d6
#
_cell.length_a   1.000
_cell.length_b   1.000
_cell.length_c   1.000
_cell.angle_alpha   90.00
_cell.angle_beta   90.00
_cell.angle_gamma   90.00
#
_symmetry.space_group_name_H-M   'P 1'
#
loop_
_entity.id
_entity.type
_entity.pdbx_description
1 polymer ?
#
loop_
_entity_poly.entity_id
_entity_poly.type
_entity_poly.pdbx_seq_one_letter_code
_entity_poly.pdbx_strand_id
1 'polypeptide(L)' 'MFEEEFKKPQAHEVGMAIDTMSVEELRERIGLLEAEIGRLRAAIEARSATRKAAESAFRF' A
#
# COMPACT_ATOMS: atom_id res chain seq x y z
N MET A 1 -2.78 28.57 8.37
CA MET A 1 -3.46 28.32 8.11
C MET A 1 -3.90 27.10 8.12
N PHE A 2 -4.54 26.57 8.15
CA PHE A 2 -4.93 25.43 8.26
C PHE A 2 -5.23 24.81 7.07
N GLU A 3 -5.07 25.35 6.04
CA GLU A 3 -5.33 24.74 4.86
C GLU A 3 -4.52 23.59 4.59
N GLU A 4 -3.34 23.50 5.07
CA GLU A 4 -2.53 22.39 4.83
C GLU A 4 -3.13 21.17 5.34
N GLU A 5 -3.90 21.29 6.35
CA GLU A 5 -4.51 20.15 6.88
C GLU A 5 -5.41 19.53 5.94
N PHE A 6 -6.02 20.30 5.09
CA PHE A 6 -6.92 19.74 4.15
C PHE A 6 -6.22 19.05 3.05
N LYS A 7 -4.93 19.30 2.88
CA LYS A 7 -4.23 18.65 1.81
C LYS A 7 -3.65 17.36 2.21
N LYS A 8 -3.71 16.99 3.46
CA LYS A 8 -3.16 15.74 3.85
C LYS A 8 -3.90 14.60 3.22
N PRO A 9 -3.21 13.62 2.66
CA PRO A 9 -3.91 12.48 2.09
C PRO A 9 -4.60 11.70 3.18
N GLN A 10 -5.75 11.17 2.86
CA GLN A 10 -6.46 10.36 3.79
C GLN A 10 -5.85 9.00 3.82
N ALA A 11 -5.69 8.43 4.99
CA ALA A 11 -5.16 7.11 5.13
C ALA A 11 -6.28 6.17 5.49
N HIS A 12 -6.17 4.94 5.09
CA HIS A 12 -7.16 3.94 5.43
C HIS A 12 -6.54 2.95 6.39
N GLU A 13 -7.19 2.73 7.52
CA GLU A 13 -6.74 1.74 8.47
C GLU A 13 -7.57 0.50 8.28
N VAL A 14 -6.91 -0.64 8.20
CA VAL A 14 -7.62 -1.89 8.01
C VAL A 14 -8.53 -2.12 9.21
N GLY A 15 -9.79 -2.38 8.92
CA GLY A 15 -10.76 -2.61 9.98
C GLY A 15 -11.43 -1.40 10.54
N MET A 16 -11.08 -0.21 10.05
CA MET A 16 -11.71 1.01 10.55
C MET A 16 -13.18 1.04 10.13
N ALA A 17 -13.95 1.85 10.83
CA ALA A 17 -15.38 1.96 10.55
C ALA A 17 -15.60 2.64 9.21
N ILE A 18 -16.49 2.09 8.41
CA ILE A 18 -16.76 2.65 7.11
C ILE A 18 -18.25 2.96 6.93
N ASP A 19 -19.03 2.84 7.99
CA ASP A 19 -20.49 2.90 7.88
C ASP A 19 -21.00 4.24 7.39
N THR A 20 -20.26 5.30 7.63
CA THR A 20 -20.72 6.63 7.24
C THR A 20 -20.06 7.13 5.97
N MET A 21 -19.29 6.30 5.29
CA MET A 21 -18.60 6.72 4.09
C MET A 21 -19.50 6.63 2.87
N SER A 22 -19.38 7.59 1.98
CA SER A 22 -20.10 7.58 0.74
C SER A 22 -19.49 6.57 -0.22
N VAL A 23 -20.21 6.29 -1.30
CA VAL A 23 -19.69 5.37 -2.29
C VAL A 23 -18.38 5.87 -2.87
N GLU A 24 -18.30 7.18 -3.10
CA GLU A 24 -17.07 7.73 -3.63
C GLU A 24 -15.92 7.57 -2.66
N GLU A 25 -16.19 7.81 -1.38
CA GLU A 25 -15.14 7.64 -0.39
C GLU A 25 -14.69 6.19 -0.31
N LEU A 26 -15.65 5.28 -0.38
CA LEU A 26 -15.29 3.87 -0.34
C LEU A 26 -14.43 3.48 -1.53
N ARG A 27 -14.75 4.03 -2.70
CA ARG A 27 -13.94 3.72 -3.88
C ARG A 27 -12.56 4.29 -3.77
N GLU A 28 -12.44 5.47 -3.19
CA GLU A 28 -11.12 6.05 -2.98
C GLU A 28 -10.30 5.18 -2.04
N ARG A 29 -10.94 4.64 -1.01
CA ARG A 29 -10.22 3.78 -0.08
C ARG A 29 -9.75 2.51 -0.77
N ILE A 30 -10.58 1.98 -1.65
CA ILE A 30 -10.18 0.80 -2.41
C ILE A 30 -8.96 1.12 -3.26
N GLY A 31 -8.94 2.28 -3.90
CA GLY A 31 -7.78 2.67 -4.69
C GLY A 31 -6.53 2.77 -3.87
N LEU A 32 -6.62 3.36 -2.68
CA LEU A 32 -5.48 3.44 -1.79
C LEU A 32 -4.97 2.06 -1.40
N LEU A 33 -5.89 1.16 -1.10
CA LEU A 33 -5.51 -0.18 -0.69
C LEU A 33 -4.92 -0.96 -1.84
N GLU A 34 -5.45 -0.77 -3.03
CA GLU A 34 -4.88 -1.45 -4.19
C GLU A 34 -3.47 -0.96 -4.47
N ALA A 35 -3.25 0.33 -4.32
CA ALA A 35 -1.91 0.87 -4.50
C ALA A 35 -0.96 0.29 -3.46
N GLU A 36 -1.44 0.16 -2.24
CA GLU A 36 -0.62 -0.40 -1.18
C GLU A 36 -0.32 -1.87 -1.44
N ILE A 37 -1.30 -2.62 -1.92
CA ILE A 37 -1.07 -4.01 -2.27
C ILE A 37 0.01 -4.11 -3.33
N GLY A 38 -0.05 -3.24 -4.33
CA GLY A 38 0.97 -3.24 -5.37
C GLY A 38 2.35 -2.95 -4.82
N ARG A 39 2.42 -2.00 -3.89
CA ARG A 39 3.70 -1.66 -3.29
C ARG A 39 4.27 -2.83 -2.49
N LEU A 40 3.41 -3.51 -1.75
CA LEU A 40 3.83 -4.66 -0.97
C LEU A 40 4.28 -5.81 -1.87
N ARG A 41 3.56 -6.02 -2.95
CA ARG A 41 3.94 -7.09 -3.87
C ARG A 41 5.26 -6.78 -4.54
N ALA A 42 5.49 -5.51 -4.88
CA ALA A 42 6.76 -5.13 -5.47
C ALA A 42 7.90 -5.37 -4.49
N ALA A 43 7.66 -5.10 -3.20
CA ALA A 43 8.68 -5.33 -2.20
C ALA A 43 9.00 -6.81 -2.07
N ILE A 44 7.97 -7.65 -2.15
CA ILE A 44 8.18 -9.09 -2.08
C ILE A 44 9.02 -9.55 -3.27
N GLU A 45 8.67 -9.04 -4.45
CA GLU A 45 9.40 -9.41 -5.64
C GLU A 45 10.86 -9.01 -5.55
N ALA A 46 11.12 -7.81 -5.08
CA ALA A 46 12.48 -7.32 -4.96
C ALA A 46 13.28 -8.18 -3.99
N ARG A 47 12.67 -8.53 -2.87
CA ARG A 47 13.38 -9.35 -1.90
C ARG A 47 13.58 -10.77 -2.37
N SER A 48 12.60 -11.31 -3.08
CA SER A 48 12.73 -12.65 -3.63
C SER A 48 13.83 -12.71 -4.66
N ALA A 49 13.92 -11.70 -5.51
CA ALA A 49 14.96 -11.66 -6.52
C ALA A 49 16.33 -11.59 -5.88
N THR A 50 16.46 -10.72 -4.85
CA THR A 50 17.73 -10.60 -4.16
C THR A 50 18.13 -11.91 -3.49
N ARG A 51 17.16 -12.56 -2.88
CA ARG A 51 17.43 -13.81 -2.20
C ARG A 51 17.86 -14.87 -3.18
N LYS A 52 17.21 -14.96 -4.33
CA LYS A 52 17.60 -15.92 -5.34
C LYS A 52 18.99 -15.65 -5.86
N ALA A 53 19.32 -14.39 -6.05
CA ALA A 53 20.65 -14.04 -6.54
C ALA A 53 21.71 -14.45 -5.51
N ALA A 54 21.42 -14.23 -4.23
CA ALA A 54 22.36 -14.60 -3.20
C ALA A 54 22.55 -16.10 -3.14
N GLU A 55 21.45 -16.84 -3.28
CA GLU A 55 21.55 -18.27 -3.26
C GLU A 55 22.34 -18.79 -4.43
N SER A 56 22.13 -18.20 -5.59
CA SER A 56 22.86 -18.60 -6.76
C SER A 56 24.34 -18.37 -6.59
N ALA A 57 24.70 -17.28 -5.96
CA ALA A 57 26.10 -16.95 -5.76
C ALA A 57 26.81 -17.96 -4.87
N PHE A 58 26.07 -18.61 -3.99
CA PHE A 58 26.66 -19.57 -3.12
C PHE A 58 26.55 -20.98 -3.63
N ARG A 59 25.99 -21.15 -4.78
CA ARG A 59 25.82 -22.48 -5.31
C ARG A 59 26.98 -22.81 -6.22
N PHE A 60 27.63 -23.86 -6.05
CA PHE A 60 28.76 -24.21 -6.93
C PHE A 60 28.62 -25.61 -7.47
#